data_ce2815dac475c934b1bf3935978d111f
#
_entry.id   ce2815dac475c934b1bf3935978d111f
#
_cell.length_a   1.000
_cell.length_b   1.000
_cell.length_c   1.000
_cell.angle_alpha   90.00
_cell.angle_beta   90.00
_cell.angle_gamma   90.00
#
_symmetry.space_group_name_H-M   'P 1'
#
loop_
_entity.id
_entity.type
_entity.pdbx_description
1 polymer ?
#
loop_
_entity_poly.entity_id
_entity_poly.type
_entity_poly.pdbx_seq_one_letter_code
_entity_poly.pdbx_strand_id
1 'polypeptide(L)'
;MATRNFFHTAATYIIIGMLAAAPTVSAQAKTQKKNDKTQTTFTHPWQGKRVAYFGDSITDPNNKAAGNKYWNLLEQWLGIKPFVYAVSGRQWDDIPRQANKLKEEHGDDFDAILIFMGTNDYNNAVPIGQWYEERLENVEYGHRYAKRTEQRMRRHPSMDKGTYKGRINIALDSLKRMYPTKQIVLLTPIHRAGFYANEKSWQCTEDYVNRCGEYLDSYIDAVKEAANVWAVPVLDLNATSGLFPMIDAHAQYFNNADTDRLHPNDKGHERMAKTLMYQLLTLPCGL
;
A
#
# COMPACT_ATOMS: atom_id res chain seq x y z
N MET A 1 71.69 4.23 21.05
CA MET A 1 72.44 3.13 21.64
C MET A 1 72.01 1.85 20.95
N ALA A 2 72.95 1.40 20.18
CA ALA A 2 73.52 0.09 19.92
C ALA A 2 72.53 -0.92 19.29
N THR A 3 72.63 -1.11 18.03
CA THR A 3 73.44 -1.99 17.16
C THR A 3 73.63 -3.42 17.63
N ARG A 4 73.18 -4.37 16.77
CA ARG A 4 74.09 -5.39 16.26
C ARG A 4 73.47 -6.28 15.20
N ASN A 5 74.09 -6.23 14.02
CA ASN A 5 74.11 -7.22 12.94
C ASN A 5 74.72 -8.52 13.42
N PHE A 6 74.39 -9.66 12.83
CA PHE A 6 75.42 -10.64 12.40
C PHE A 6 74.98 -11.51 11.23
N PHE A 7 75.93 -11.68 10.36
CA PHE A 7 76.06 -12.32 9.07
C PHE A 7 76.21 -13.85 9.13
N HIS A 8 76.19 -14.41 7.92
CA HIS A 8 76.84 -15.62 7.41
C HIS A 8 76.04 -16.92 7.47
N THR A 9 76.05 -17.84 6.53
CA THR A 9 76.94 -18.13 5.40
C THR A 9 76.25 -19.14 4.46
N ALA A 10 76.60 -19.09 3.20
CA ALA A 10 76.21 -20.06 2.16
C ALA A 10 76.98 -21.39 2.33
N ALA A 11 76.32 -22.48 1.93
CA ALA A 11 77.06 -23.71 1.59
C ALA A 11 76.35 -24.41 0.40
N THR A 12 77.08 -24.43 -0.71
CA THR A 12 76.83 -25.11 -1.96
C THR A 12 77.25 -26.58 -1.80
N TYR A 13 76.32 -27.54 -2.10
CA TYR A 13 76.75 -28.92 -2.43
C TYR A 13 76.04 -29.39 -3.70
N ILE A 14 76.90 -29.73 -4.70
CA ILE A 14 76.57 -30.44 -5.93
C ILE A 14 76.68 -31.93 -5.64
N ILE A 15 75.67 -32.71 -5.97
CA ILE A 15 75.80 -34.14 -6.19
C ILE A 15 74.88 -34.61 -7.34
N ILE A 16 75.52 -35.22 -8.26
CA ILE A 16 75.31 -35.94 -9.49
C ILE A 16 74.21 -37.00 -9.38
N GLY A 17 73.34 -37.02 -10.36
CA GLY A 17 72.65 -37.99 -11.15
C GLY A 17 72.29 -39.38 -10.62
N MET A 18 71.00 -39.70 -10.89
CA MET A 18 70.62 -41.05 -11.38
C MET A 18 69.26 -40.91 -12.09
N LEU A 19 69.24 -41.33 -13.37
CA LEU A 19 68.03 -41.57 -14.13
C LEU A 19 67.26 -42.75 -13.51
N ALA A 20 66.03 -42.54 -13.14
CA ALA A 20 65.08 -43.59 -12.92
C ALA A 20 63.78 -43.27 -13.68
N ALA A 21 63.33 -44.24 -14.46
CA ALA A 21 62.14 -44.17 -15.32
C ALA A 21 60.90 -43.86 -14.50
N ALA A 22 60.14 -42.85 -14.93
CA ALA A 22 58.87 -42.47 -14.37
C ALA A 22 57.71 -43.37 -14.92
N PRO A 23 56.81 -43.87 -14.08
CA PRO A 23 55.58 -44.47 -14.57
C PRO A 23 54.62 -43.37 -15.01
N THR A 24 54.08 -43.52 -16.19
CA THR A 24 52.98 -42.71 -16.74
C THR A 24 51.75 -42.80 -15.84
N VAL A 25 51.49 -41.79 -15.04
CA VAL A 25 50.23 -41.62 -14.33
C VAL A 25 49.24 -40.94 -15.26
N SER A 26 48.23 -41.71 -15.70
CA SER A 26 47.10 -41.17 -16.45
C SER A 26 46.39 -40.11 -15.59
N ALA A 27 46.38 -38.89 -16.08
CA ALA A 27 45.60 -37.81 -15.46
C ALA A 27 44.10 -38.11 -15.67
N GLN A 28 43.45 -38.63 -14.65
CA GLN A 28 41.98 -38.59 -14.58
C GLN A 28 41.53 -37.15 -14.48
N ALA A 29 40.93 -36.65 -15.55
CA ALA A 29 40.23 -35.38 -15.54
C ALA A 29 39.13 -35.42 -14.46
N LYS A 30 39.33 -34.73 -13.33
CA LYS A 30 38.28 -34.44 -12.36
C LYS A 30 37.29 -33.53 -13.06
N THR A 31 36.16 -34.08 -13.47
CA THR A 31 35.00 -33.31 -13.90
C THR A 31 34.57 -32.44 -12.71
N GLN A 32 34.93 -31.15 -12.75
CA GLN A 32 34.35 -30.16 -11.84
C GLN A 32 32.85 -30.14 -12.13
N LYS A 33 32.04 -30.69 -11.22
CA LYS A 33 30.62 -30.45 -11.18
C LYS A 33 30.46 -28.93 -10.98
N LYS A 34 30.08 -28.22 -12.03
CA LYS A 34 29.57 -26.86 -11.97
C LYS A 34 28.36 -26.92 -11.04
N ASN A 35 28.53 -26.43 -9.82
CA ASN A 35 27.41 -26.13 -8.93
C ASN A 35 26.65 -24.96 -9.60
N ASP A 36 25.68 -25.32 -10.42
CA ASP A 36 24.64 -24.39 -10.86
C ASP A 36 23.82 -24.04 -9.62
N LYS A 37 24.29 -23.05 -8.87
CA LYS A 37 23.44 -22.38 -7.88
C LYS A 37 22.35 -21.69 -8.69
N THR A 38 21.21 -22.33 -8.80
CA THR A 38 19.99 -21.71 -9.30
C THR A 38 19.75 -20.50 -8.38
N GLN A 39 20.15 -19.33 -8.83
CA GLN A 39 19.91 -18.10 -8.12
C GLN A 39 18.41 -17.86 -8.19
N THR A 40 17.70 -18.18 -7.10
CA THR A 40 16.27 -17.90 -6.98
C THR A 40 16.12 -16.39 -6.94
N THR A 41 15.75 -15.79 -8.07
CA THR A 41 15.42 -14.38 -8.14
C THR A 41 14.03 -14.17 -7.52
N PHE A 42 13.98 -13.43 -6.44
CA PHE A 42 12.71 -13.01 -5.87
C PHE A 42 12.08 -11.94 -6.76
N THR A 43 10.84 -12.16 -7.16
CA THR A 43 10.07 -11.18 -7.94
C THR A 43 8.93 -10.65 -7.08
N HIS A 44 8.80 -9.33 -6.99
CA HIS A 44 7.71 -8.71 -6.25
C HIS A 44 6.36 -9.06 -6.90
N PRO A 45 5.32 -9.51 -6.14
CA PRO A 45 4.04 -9.97 -6.70
C PRO A 45 3.29 -8.90 -7.49
N TRP A 46 3.61 -7.63 -7.26
CA TRP A 46 3.01 -6.47 -7.96
C TRP A 46 3.87 -5.96 -9.12
N GLN A 47 5.01 -6.60 -9.41
CA GLN A 47 5.89 -6.14 -10.49
C GLN A 47 5.19 -6.19 -11.84
N GLY A 48 5.23 -5.07 -12.58
CA GLY A 48 4.65 -4.95 -13.91
C GLY A 48 3.13 -4.97 -13.97
N LYS A 49 2.44 -4.95 -12.82
CA LYS A 49 0.97 -4.98 -12.76
C LYS A 49 0.33 -3.65 -13.13
N ARG A 50 -0.90 -3.72 -13.63
CA ARG A 50 -1.74 -2.54 -13.98
C ARG A 50 -2.65 -2.25 -12.79
N VAL A 51 -2.47 -1.10 -12.17
CA VAL A 51 -3.13 -0.77 -10.90
C VAL A 51 -3.89 0.53 -11.02
N ALA A 52 -5.17 0.50 -10.70
CA ALA A 52 -5.99 1.70 -10.60
C ALA A 52 -5.82 2.33 -9.20
N TYR A 53 -5.65 3.65 -9.16
CA TYR A 53 -5.51 4.44 -7.95
C TYR A 53 -6.69 5.39 -7.82
N PHE A 54 -7.51 5.14 -6.82
CA PHE A 54 -8.64 6.00 -6.45
C PHE A 54 -8.27 6.81 -5.21
N GLY A 55 -8.74 8.03 -5.14
CA GLY A 55 -8.39 8.87 -4.02
C GLY A 55 -8.78 10.33 -4.17
N ASP A 56 -8.16 11.11 -3.32
CA ASP A 56 -8.31 12.57 -3.22
C ASP A 56 -7.03 13.32 -3.63
N SER A 57 -6.81 14.51 -3.04
CA SER A 57 -5.67 15.40 -3.38
C SER A 57 -4.30 14.76 -3.17
N ILE A 58 -4.15 13.84 -2.22
CA ILE A 58 -2.86 13.18 -1.97
C ILE A 58 -2.50 12.23 -3.11
N THR A 59 -3.50 11.65 -3.78
CA THR A 59 -3.32 10.75 -4.92
C THR A 59 -3.43 11.47 -6.27
N ASP A 60 -4.13 12.62 -6.34
CA ASP A 60 -4.41 13.37 -7.56
C ASP A 60 -3.13 13.79 -8.31
N PRO A 61 -2.95 13.38 -9.57
CA PRO A 61 -1.79 13.77 -10.39
C PRO A 61 -1.68 15.29 -10.62
N ASN A 62 -2.79 16.02 -10.52
CA ASN A 62 -2.84 17.46 -10.73
C ASN A 62 -2.52 18.28 -9.46
N ASN A 63 -2.51 17.67 -8.28
CA ASN A 63 -2.13 18.33 -7.06
C ASN A 63 -0.62 18.59 -7.02
N LYS A 64 -0.21 19.84 -6.79
CA LYS A 64 1.18 20.32 -6.90
C LYS A 64 1.99 20.24 -5.61
N ALA A 65 1.47 19.64 -4.55
CA ALA A 65 2.19 19.48 -3.28
C ALA A 65 3.46 18.60 -3.42
N ALA A 66 3.47 17.71 -4.40
CA ALA A 66 4.64 16.87 -4.72
C ALA A 66 4.80 16.71 -6.23
N GLY A 67 6.04 16.63 -6.68
CA GLY A 67 6.40 16.28 -8.06
C GLY A 67 6.29 14.79 -8.34
N ASN A 68 6.63 13.96 -7.34
CA ASN A 68 6.51 12.51 -7.39
C ASN A 68 5.54 12.01 -6.32
N LYS A 69 4.42 11.44 -6.76
CA LYS A 69 3.45 10.81 -5.87
C LYS A 69 3.89 9.38 -5.51
N TYR A 70 3.33 8.80 -4.44
CA TYR A 70 3.64 7.44 -4.02
C TYR A 70 3.42 6.40 -5.14
N TRP A 71 2.41 6.58 -5.99
CA TRP A 71 2.14 5.70 -7.12
C TRP A 71 3.16 5.87 -8.27
N ASN A 72 3.72 7.07 -8.52
CA ASN A 72 4.83 7.27 -9.45
C ASN A 72 6.09 6.51 -8.98
N LEU A 73 6.36 6.52 -7.67
CA LEU A 73 7.50 5.81 -7.11
C LEU A 73 7.31 4.29 -7.20
N LEU A 74 6.09 3.78 -6.99
CA LEU A 74 5.78 2.37 -7.22
C LEU A 74 5.89 1.98 -8.70
N GLU A 75 5.53 2.87 -9.63
CA GLU A 75 5.81 2.69 -11.06
C GLU A 75 7.31 2.56 -11.32
N GLN A 76 8.11 3.49 -10.79
CA GLN A 76 9.57 3.49 -10.98
C GLN A 76 10.25 2.25 -10.38
N TRP A 77 9.84 1.83 -9.17
CA TRP A 77 10.52 0.75 -8.44
C TRP A 77 10.03 -0.64 -8.82
N LEU A 78 8.74 -0.80 -9.13
CA LEU A 78 8.12 -2.08 -9.41
C LEU A 78 7.64 -2.23 -10.87
N GLY A 79 7.77 -1.18 -11.69
CA GLY A 79 7.24 -1.20 -13.06
C GLY A 79 5.71 -1.29 -13.11
N ILE A 80 5.01 -0.94 -12.03
CA ILE A 80 3.54 -0.86 -12.01
C ILE A 80 3.09 0.14 -13.08
N LYS A 81 2.01 -0.18 -13.79
CA LYS A 81 1.36 0.73 -14.74
C LYS A 81 0.17 1.39 -14.03
N PRO A 82 0.27 2.66 -13.61
CA PRO A 82 -0.77 3.32 -12.84
C PRO A 82 -1.90 3.86 -13.73
N PHE A 83 -3.15 3.66 -13.31
CA PHE A 83 -4.35 4.31 -13.82
C PHE A 83 -4.94 5.17 -12.71
N VAL A 84 -4.76 6.49 -12.76
CA VAL A 84 -5.06 7.37 -11.63
C VAL A 84 -6.33 8.18 -11.89
N TYR A 85 -7.36 7.98 -11.04
CA TYR A 85 -8.67 8.62 -11.15
C TYR A 85 -8.99 9.58 -10.01
N ALA A 86 -8.04 9.73 -9.11
CA ALA A 86 -8.14 10.59 -7.94
C ALA A 86 -8.30 12.08 -8.33
N VAL A 87 -9.10 12.79 -7.55
CA VAL A 87 -9.35 14.24 -7.73
C VAL A 87 -9.32 14.94 -6.38
N SER A 88 -8.63 16.07 -6.31
CA SER A 88 -8.49 16.88 -5.09
C SER A 88 -9.85 17.22 -4.47
N GLY A 89 -9.95 17.11 -3.15
CA GLY A 89 -11.15 17.45 -2.37
C GLY A 89 -12.24 16.37 -2.38
N ARG A 90 -12.07 15.25 -3.07
CA ARG A 90 -13.08 14.20 -3.15
C ARG A 90 -13.15 13.37 -1.88
N GLN A 91 -14.31 12.75 -1.68
CA GLN A 91 -14.72 11.95 -0.54
C GLN A 91 -15.12 10.54 -1.00
N TRP A 92 -15.46 9.65 -0.07
CA TRP A 92 -15.85 8.27 -0.40
C TRP A 92 -17.05 8.17 -1.36
N ASP A 93 -17.94 9.15 -1.37
CA ASP A 93 -19.08 9.19 -2.30
C ASP A 93 -18.67 9.38 -3.77
N ASP A 94 -17.42 9.78 -4.04
CA ASP A 94 -16.87 9.91 -5.38
C ASP A 94 -16.27 8.60 -5.95
N ILE A 95 -16.04 7.58 -5.13
CA ILE A 95 -15.45 6.31 -5.59
C ILE A 95 -16.25 5.64 -6.71
N PRO A 96 -17.61 5.62 -6.70
CA PRO A 96 -18.36 5.08 -7.83
C PRO A 96 -18.10 5.81 -9.16
N ARG A 97 -17.90 7.13 -9.14
CA ARG A 97 -17.53 7.91 -10.34
C ARG A 97 -16.15 7.51 -10.85
N GLN A 98 -15.15 7.38 -9.95
CA GLN A 98 -13.80 6.96 -10.31
C GLN A 98 -13.81 5.54 -10.89
N ALA A 99 -14.61 4.63 -10.33
CA ALA A 99 -14.79 3.26 -10.81
C ALA A 99 -15.44 3.20 -12.21
N ASN A 100 -16.47 4.02 -12.45
CA ASN A 100 -17.11 4.10 -13.75
C ASN A 100 -16.14 4.59 -14.82
N LYS A 101 -15.32 5.59 -14.51
CA LYS A 101 -14.31 6.09 -15.40
C LYS A 101 -13.25 5.03 -15.74
N LEU A 102 -12.78 4.27 -14.76
CA LEU A 102 -11.91 3.11 -15.01
C LEU A 102 -12.57 2.11 -15.95
N LYS A 103 -13.89 1.81 -15.73
CA LYS A 103 -14.65 0.89 -16.58
C LYS A 103 -14.77 1.37 -18.03
N GLU A 104 -15.01 2.65 -18.21
CA GLU A 104 -15.13 3.28 -19.54
C GLU A 104 -13.79 3.24 -20.31
N GLU A 105 -12.67 3.50 -19.62
CA GLU A 105 -11.37 3.63 -20.27
C GLU A 105 -10.62 2.29 -20.43
N HIS A 106 -10.79 1.35 -19.49
CA HIS A 106 -10.00 0.11 -19.43
C HIS A 106 -10.83 -1.18 -19.32
N GLY A 107 -12.14 -1.09 -19.13
CA GLY A 107 -12.99 -2.28 -18.95
C GLY A 107 -12.52 -3.09 -17.74
N ASP A 108 -12.09 -4.34 -18.00
CA ASP A 108 -11.50 -5.25 -17.01
C ASP A 108 -9.99 -5.46 -17.22
N ASP A 109 -9.35 -4.63 -18.08
CA ASP A 109 -7.94 -4.76 -18.44
C ASP A 109 -7.00 -4.09 -17.44
N PHE A 110 -7.13 -4.48 -16.16
CA PHE A 110 -6.25 -4.10 -15.05
C PHE A 110 -6.20 -5.24 -14.02
N ASP A 111 -5.30 -5.15 -13.05
CA ASP A 111 -5.05 -6.22 -12.09
C ASP A 111 -5.62 -5.91 -10.69
N ALA A 112 -5.48 -4.67 -10.21
CA ALA A 112 -5.90 -4.29 -8.86
C ALA A 112 -6.36 -2.83 -8.76
N ILE A 113 -7.05 -2.51 -7.65
CA ILE A 113 -7.48 -1.17 -7.26
C ILE A 113 -6.92 -0.85 -5.87
N LEU A 114 -6.24 0.27 -5.70
CA LEU A 114 -5.85 0.85 -4.43
C LEU A 114 -6.70 2.10 -4.16
N ILE A 115 -7.30 2.19 -2.97
CA ILE A 115 -8.18 3.30 -2.58
C ILE A 115 -7.58 4.02 -1.37
N PHE A 116 -7.20 5.28 -1.55
CA PHE A 116 -6.73 6.17 -0.49
C PHE A 116 -7.73 7.33 -0.32
N MET A 117 -8.60 7.25 0.68
CA MET A 117 -9.73 8.19 0.84
C MET A 117 -10.12 8.32 2.31
N GLY A 118 -10.66 9.51 2.70
CA GLY A 118 -11.28 9.70 4.00
C GLY A 118 -10.93 11.01 4.71
N THR A 119 -9.78 11.62 4.40
CA THR A 119 -9.37 12.88 5.04
C THR A 119 -10.36 14.04 4.78
N ASN A 120 -10.98 14.07 3.59
CA ASN A 120 -11.98 15.09 3.27
C ASN A 120 -13.36 14.77 3.86
N ASP A 121 -13.70 13.50 4.08
CA ASP A 121 -14.91 13.12 4.81
C ASP A 121 -14.83 13.62 6.27
N TYR A 122 -13.67 13.44 6.93
CA TYR A 122 -13.42 14.03 8.25
C TYR A 122 -13.55 15.56 8.22
N ASN A 123 -12.85 16.23 7.30
CA ASN A 123 -12.86 17.70 7.22
C ASN A 123 -14.27 18.27 6.97
N ASN A 124 -15.08 17.57 6.17
CA ASN A 124 -16.45 17.97 5.87
C ASN A 124 -17.48 17.46 6.89
N ALA A 125 -17.01 16.90 8.01
CA ALA A 125 -17.82 16.41 9.10
C ALA A 125 -18.95 15.46 8.66
N VAL A 126 -18.59 14.49 7.80
CA VAL A 126 -19.51 13.42 7.40
C VAL A 126 -19.73 12.50 8.60
N PRO A 127 -20.96 12.35 9.12
CA PRO A 127 -21.23 11.47 10.27
C PRO A 127 -20.74 10.03 10.02
N ILE A 128 -20.19 9.37 11.04
CA ILE A 128 -19.63 8.02 10.90
C ILE A 128 -20.69 7.00 10.46
N GLY A 129 -21.88 7.04 11.03
CA GLY A 129 -22.97 6.10 10.72
C GLY A 129 -22.71 4.68 11.20
N GLN A 130 -23.50 3.74 10.66
CA GLN A 130 -23.46 2.32 11.01
C GLN A 130 -23.16 1.47 9.78
N TRP A 131 -22.52 0.31 10.00
CA TRP A 131 -22.25 -0.65 8.92
C TRP A 131 -23.52 -1.35 8.43
N TYR A 132 -24.46 -1.60 9.33
CA TYR A 132 -25.62 -2.43 9.06
C TYR A 132 -26.90 -1.80 9.60
N GLU A 133 -27.98 -2.08 8.89
CA GLU A 133 -29.35 -1.99 9.39
C GLU A 133 -29.83 -3.39 9.73
N GLU A 134 -30.49 -3.58 10.86
CA GLU A 134 -31.02 -4.87 11.30
C GLU A 134 -32.53 -4.88 11.15
N ARG A 135 -33.06 -5.94 10.52
CA ARG A 135 -34.49 -6.14 10.29
C ARG A 135 -34.87 -7.56 10.64
N LEU A 136 -36.07 -7.72 11.23
CA LEU A 136 -36.67 -9.04 11.45
C LEU A 136 -37.23 -9.54 10.13
N GLU A 137 -36.73 -10.66 9.62
CA GLU A 137 -37.15 -11.24 8.34
C GLU A 137 -37.39 -12.73 8.48
N ASN A 138 -38.30 -13.26 7.62
CA ASN A 138 -38.47 -14.69 7.48
C ASN A 138 -37.27 -15.29 6.74
N VAL A 139 -36.60 -16.26 7.35
CA VAL A 139 -35.56 -17.06 6.73
C VAL A 139 -36.08 -18.47 6.42
N GLU A 140 -35.94 -18.88 5.17
CA GLU A 140 -36.16 -20.26 4.75
C GLU A 140 -34.84 -21.02 4.73
N TYR A 141 -34.78 -22.15 5.38
CA TYR A 141 -33.63 -23.02 5.40
C TYR A 141 -34.03 -24.50 5.39
N GLY A 142 -33.08 -25.37 5.10
CA GLY A 142 -33.27 -26.80 5.03
C GLY A 142 -33.19 -27.35 3.60
N HIS A 143 -33.38 -28.65 3.48
CA HIS A 143 -33.39 -29.35 2.21
C HIS A 143 -34.72 -29.11 1.45
N ARG A 144 -34.68 -29.16 0.11
CA ARG A 144 -35.86 -28.90 -0.74
C ARG A 144 -37.14 -29.66 -0.36
N TYR A 145 -37.03 -30.77 0.37
CA TYR A 145 -38.15 -31.59 0.84
C TYR A 145 -38.52 -31.34 2.31
N ALA A 146 -37.74 -30.54 3.04
CA ALA A 146 -37.96 -30.25 4.46
C ALA A 146 -37.58 -28.78 4.75
N LYS A 147 -38.27 -27.87 4.08
CA LYS A 147 -38.13 -26.44 4.32
C LYS A 147 -38.72 -26.06 5.67
N ARG A 148 -37.96 -25.22 6.38
CA ARG A 148 -38.40 -24.57 7.62
C ARG A 148 -38.34 -23.06 7.40
N THR A 149 -39.29 -22.35 7.96
CA THR A 149 -39.35 -20.91 7.98
C THR A 149 -39.36 -20.44 9.42
N GLU A 150 -38.51 -19.52 9.76
CA GLU A 150 -38.54 -18.85 11.07
C GLU A 150 -38.20 -17.38 10.93
N GLN A 151 -38.52 -16.57 11.93
CA GLN A 151 -38.15 -15.17 11.97
C GLN A 151 -36.75 -15.01 12.63
N ARG A 152 -35.86 -14.31 11.95
CA ARG A 152 -34.54 -13.95 12.47
C ARG A 152 -34.17 -12.52 12.15
N MET A 153 -33.38 -11.91 13.03
CA MET A 153 -32.74 -10.63 12.71
C MET A 153 -31.74 -10.83 11.58
N ARG A 154 -31.88 -10.01 10.55
CA ARG A 154 -30.99 -10.01 9.41
C ARG A 154 -30.30 -8.66 9.28
N ARG A 155 -28.98 -8.71 9.03
CA ARG A 155 -28.18 -7.53 8.74
C ARG A 155 -28.18 -7.23 7.26
N HIS A 156 -28.44 -5.97 6.92
CA HIS A 156 -28.28 -5.41 5.59
C HIS A 156 -27.23 -4.33 5.66
N PRO A 157 -26.24 -4.26 4.71
CA PRO A 157 -25.34 -3.12 4.67
C PRO A 157 -26.12 -1.82 4.60
N SER A 158 -25.80 -0.86 5.46
CA SER A 158 -26.40 0.47 5.38
C SER A 158 -25.88 1.18 4.12
N MET A 159 -26.80 1.58 3.24
CA MET A 159 -26.50 2.30 2.00
C MET A 159 -26.79 3.79 2.12
N ASP A 160 -26.65 4.34 3.33
CA ASP A 160 -26.85 5.77 3.60
C ASP A 160 -25.65 6.60 3.12
N LYS A 161 -25.78 7.23 1.96
CA LYS A 161 -24.76 8.15 1.41
C LYS A 161 -24.49 9.39 2.25
N GLY A 162 -25.33 9.69 3.23
CA GLY A 162 -25.15 10.76 4.21
C GLY A 162 -24.14 10.42 5.30
N THR A 163 -23.72 9.16 5.44
CA THR A 163 -22.79 8.68 6.45
C THR A 163 -21.54 8.07 5.87
N TYR A 164 -20.44 8.12 6.61
CA TYR A 164 -19.13 7.65 6.17
C TYR A 164 -19.12 6.13 5.89
N LYS A 165 -19.61 5.33 6.85
CA LYS A 165 -19.72 3.87 6.69
C LYS A 165 -20.67 3.49 5.56
N GLY A 166 -21.76 4.23 5.40
CA GLY A 166 -22.70 4.04 4.29
C GLY A 166 -22.06 4.33 2.92
N ARG A 167 -21.26 5.38 2.80
CA ARG A 167 -20.49 5.69 1.58
C ARG A 167 -19.48 4.59 1.25
N ILE A 168 -18.75 4.06 2.24
CA ILE A 168 -17.83 2.94 2.07
C ILE A 168 -18.60 1.70 1.61
N ASN A 169 -19.77 1.39 2.22
CA ASN A 169 -20.61 0.28 1.78
C ASN A 169 -21.04 0.41 0.32
N ILE A 170 -21.53 1.58 -0.09
CA ILE A 170 -21.93 1.85 -1.48
C ILE A 170 -20.75 1.65 -2.44
N ALA A 171 -19.59 2.19 -2.08
CA ALA A 171 -18.38 2.09 -2.91
C ALA A 171 -17.92 0.63 -3.07
N LEU A 172 -17.80 -0.12 -1.97
CA LEU A 172 -17.30 -1.48 -1.99
C LEU A 172 -18.31 -2.49 -2.57
N ASP A 173 -19.61 -2.32 -2.33
CA ASP A 173 -20.65 -3.11 -3.01
C ASP A 173 -20.56 -2.93 -4.53
N SER A 174 -20.48 -1.67 -4.98
CA SER A 174 -20.35 -1.35 -6.41
C SER A 174 -19.10 -1.96 -7.03
N LEU A 175 -17.94 -1.79 -6.39
CA LEU A 175 -16.67 -2.30 -6.89
C LEU A 175 -16.63 -3.83 -6.93
N LYS A 176 -17.11 -4.52 -5.89
CA LYS A 176 -17.15 -5.99 -5.87
C LYS A 176 -18.09 -6.58 -6.90
N ARG A 177 -19.20 -5.90 -7.19
CA ARG A 177 -20.12 -6.32 -8.28
C ARG A 177 -19.51 -6.05 -9.65
N MET A 178 -18.86 -4.90 -9.82
CA MET A 178 -18.27 -4.48 -11.09
C MET A 178 -17.01 -5.29 -11.44
N TYR A 179 -16.22 -5.65 -10.43
CA TYR A 179 -14.89 -6.28 -10.55
C TYR A 179 -14.71 -7.48 -9.61
N PRO A 180 -15.49 -8.56 -9.74
CA PRO A 180 -15.50 -9.67 -8.78
C PRO A 180 -14.19 -10.44 -8.69
N THR A 181 -13.32 -10.32 -9.71
CA THR A 181 -12.03 -11.04 -9.80
C THR A 181 -10.82 -10.13 -9.58
N LYS A 182 -11.03 -8.86 -9.22
CA LYS A 182 -9.92 -7.92 -9.03
C LYS A 182 -9.60 -7.74 -7.56
N GLN A 183 -8.30 -7.62 -7.27
CA GLN A 183 -7.84 -7.26 -5.94
C GLN A 183 -8.20 -5.80 -5.64
N ILE A 184 -8.91 -5.57 -4.55
CA ILE A 184 -9.20 -4.23 -4.01
C ILE A 184 -8.43 -4.11 -2.69
N VAL A 185 -7.68 -3.03 -2.52
CA VAL A 185 -6.91 -2.75 -1.30
C VAL A 185 -7.26 -1.36 -0.80
N LEU A 186 -7.61 -1.26 0.47
CA LEU A 186 -7.85 0.02 1.13
C LEU A 186 -6.57 0.52 1.78
N LEU A 187 -6.35 1.82 1.70
CA LEU A 187 -5.27 2.52 2.38
C LEU A 187 -5.91 3.46 3.41
N THR A 188 -5.49 3.39 4.68
CA THR A 188 -5.98 4.36 5.67
C THR A 188 -5.46 5.76 5.34
N PRO A 189 -6.22 6.83 5.65
CA PRO A 189 -5.67 8.18 5.67
C PRO A 189 -4.42 8.23 6.55
N ILE A 190 -3.41 8.99 6.14
CA ILE A 190 -2.23 9.29 6.98
C ILE A 190 -2.57 10.35 8.03
N HIS A 191 -1.72 10.48 9.04
CA HIS A 191 -1.79 11.61 9.96
C HIS A 191 -1.70 12.95 9.23
N ARG A 192 -2.41 13.94 9.73
CA ARG A 192 -2.50 15.26 9.13
C ARG A 192 -2.44 16.39 10.18
N ALA A 193 -1.82 17.50 9.81
CA ALA A 193 -1.95 18.74 10.56
C ALA A 193 -2.70 19.79 9.72
N GLY A 194 -2.56 21.05 10.06
CA GLY A 194 -3.32 22.13 9.44
C GLY A 194 -3.00 22.35 7.97
N PHE A 195 -4.01 22.83 7.27
CA PHE A 195 -3.91 23.31 5.89
C PHE A 195 -4.55 24.69 5.77
N TYR A 196 -3.85 25.62 5.15
CA TYR A 196 -4.35 26.97 4.88
C TYR A 196 -3.91 27.43 3.49
N ALA A 197 -4.85 27.52 2.57
CA ALA A 197 -4.61 28.14 1.28
C ALA A 197 -5.09 29.62 1.25
N ASN A 198 -6.20 29.91 1.90
CA ASN A 198 -6.79 31.23 2.04
C ASN A 198 -7.95 31.16 3.06
N GLU A 199 -8.58 32.30 3.37
CA GLU A 199 -9.69 32.42 4.35
C GLU A 199 -10.89 31.51 4.07
N LYS A 200 -11.11 31.08 2.83
CA LYS A 200 -12.21 30.20 2.42
C LYS A 200 -11.79 28.74 2.31
N SER A 201 -10.48 28.45 2.33
CA SER A 201 -9.93 27.12 2.16
C SER A 201 -8.87 26.84 3.21
N TRP A 202 -9.31 26.32 4.34
CA TRP A 202 -8.46 25.93 5.45
C TRP A 202 -9.03 24.71 6.15
N GLN A 203 -8.18 23.96 6.84
CA GLN A 203 -8.54 22.77 7.59
C GLN A 203 -7.72 22.74 8.88
N CYS A 204 -8.35 22.35 9.98
CA CYS A 204 -7.68 22.22 11.29
C CYS A 204 -6.81 20.95 11.34
N THR A 205 -6.02 20.87 12.40
CA THR A 205 -5.23 19.68 12.76
C THR A 205 -6.14 18.55 13.25
N GLU A 206 -5.66 17.31 13.17
CA GLU A 206 -6.46 16.11 13.50
C GLU A 206 -6.80 15.94 14.97
N ASP A 207 -6.12 16.68 15.86
CA ASP A 207 -6.37 16.71 17.31
C ASP A 207 -7.61 17.56 17.69
N TYR A 208 -8.26 18.18 16.71
CA TYR A 208 -9.56 18.82 16.91
C TYR A 208 -10.69 17.90 16.41
N VAL A 209 -11.77 17.81 17.17
CA VAL A 209 -13.02 17.23 16.66
C VAL A 209 -13.54 18.04 15.48
N ASN A 210 -14.12 17.36 14.51
CA ASN A 210 -14.83 18.00 13.42
C ASN A 210 -16.22 18.52 13.87
N ARG A 211 -16.99 19.08 12.94
CA ARG A 211 -18.30 19.67 13.26
C ARG A 211 -19.38 18.65 13.67
N CYS A 212 -19.18 17.36 13.46
CA CYS A 212 -20.06 16.31 13.97
C CYS A 212 -19.53 15.65 15.26
N GLY A 213 -18.45 16.16 15.84
CA GLY A 213 -17.91 15.72 17.13
C GLY A 213 -16.95 14.53 17.04
N GLU A 214 -16.43 14.22 15.86
CA GLU A 214 -15.54 13.08 15.62
C GLU A 214 -14.10 13.53 15.39
N TYR A 215 -13.13 12.76 15.93
CA TYR A 215 -11.73 12.86 15.57
C TYR A 215 -11.43 12.10 14.27
N LEU A 216 -10.27 12.35 13.67
CA LEU A 216 -9.82 11.61 12.48
C LEU A 216 -9.74 10.09 12.73
N ASP A 217 -9.41 9.69 13.96
CA ASP A 217 -9.33 8.27 14.38
C ASP A 217 -10.60 7.48 14.04
N SER A 218 -11.79 8.05 14.25
CA SER A 218 -13.08 7.40 13.93
C SER A 218 -13.19 7.06 12.44
N TYR A 219 -12.65 7.91 11.55
CA TYR A 219 -12.64 7.68 10.11
C TYR A 219 -11.60 6.62 9.71
N ILE A 220 -10.43 6.62 10.35
CA ILE A 220 -9.38 5.62 10.15
C ILE A 220 -9.87 4.25 10.60
N ASP A 221 -10.49 4.17 11.78
CA ASP A 221 -11.03 2.93 12.31
C ASP A 221 -12.15 2.36 11.42
N ALA A 222 -13.00 3.20 10.87
CA ALA A 222 -14.00 2.75 9.91
C ALA A 222 -13.37 2.15 8.64
N VAL A 223 -12.26 2.70 8.11
CA VAL A 223 -11.54 2.08 6.99
C VAL A 223 -10.97 0.70 7.39
N LYS A 224 -10.43 0.56 8.59
CA LYS A 224 -9.93 -0.72 9.12
C LYS A 224 -11.06 -1.74 9.30
N GLU A 225 -12.21 -1.32 9.85
CA GLU A 225 -13.39 -2.16 10.02
C GLU A 225 -13.95 -2.67 8.69
N ALA A 226 -13.86 -1.86 7.62
CA ALA A 226 -14.31 -2.24 6.29
C ALA A 226 -13.64 -3.52 5.77
N ALA A 227 -12.41 -3.83 6.22
CA ALA A 227 -11.72 -5.08 5.91
C ALA A 227 -12.56 -6.30 6.26
N ASN A 228 -13.12 -6.32 7.47
CA ASN A 228 -13.95 -7.43 7.95
C ASN A 228 -15.35 -7.41 7.33
N VAL A 229 -15.92 -6.23 7.12
CA VAL A 229 -17.28 -6.08 6.56
C VAL A 229 -17.33 -6.57 5.11
N TRP A 230 -16.29 -6.25 4.32
CA TRP A 230 -16.29 -6.48 2.88
C TRP A 230 -15.26 -7.51 2.39
N ALA A 231 -14.50 -8.13 3.29
CA ALA A 231 -13.40 -9.04 2.93
C ALA A 231 -12.44 -8.39 1.91
N VAL A 232 -11.91 -7.22 2.25
CA VAL A 232 -10.91 -6.47 1.48
C VAL A 232 -9.70 -6.19 2.36
N PRO A 233 -8.45 -6.39 1.90
CA PRO A 233 -7.28 -6.04 2.69
C PRO A 233 -7.18 -4.53 2.91
N VAL A 234 -6.65 -4.16 4.09
CA VAL A 234 -6.32 -2.78 4.46
C VAL A 234 -4.84 -2.68 4.75
N LEU A 235 -4.16 -1.69 4.16
CA LEU A 235 -2.81 -1.29 4.50
C LEU A 235 -2.88 0.00 5.33
N ASP A 236 -2.49 -0.10 6.59
CA ASP A 236 -2.58 0.99 7.56
C ASP A 236 -1.43 1.98 7.40
N LEU A 237 -1.58 2.95 6.49
CA LEU A 237 -0.61 4.03 6.30
C LEU A 237 -0.60 5.02 7.46
N ASN A 238 -1.69 5.16 8.21
CA ASN A 238 -1.72 5.98 9.41
C ASN A 238 -0.65 5.51 10.40
N ALA A 239 -0.70 4.22 10.74
CA ALA A 239 0.23 3.64 11.71
C ALA A 239 1.65 3.42 11.15
N THR A 240 1.80 3.14 9.85
CA THR A 240 3.04 2.57 9.31
C THR A 240 3.85 3.48 8.40
N SER A 241 3.29 4.61 7.92
CA SER A 241 4.02 5.55 7.05
C SER A 241 5.16 6.29 7.78
N GLY A 242 5.09 6.38 9.11
CA GLY A 242 6.01 7.17 9.93
C GLY A 242 5.86 8.68 9.70
N LEU A 243 4.76 9.14 9.11
CA LEU A 243 4.43 10.55 8.92
C LEU A 243 3.59 11.02 10.10
N PHE A 244 4.10 11.98 10.88
CA PHE A 244 3.39 12.54 12.02
C PHE A 244 3.55 14.06 12.06
N PRO A 245 2.77 14.83 11.28
CA PRO A 245 2.98 16.28 11.05
C PRO A 245 2.71 17.17 12.26
N MET A 246 2.18 16.61 13.34
CA MET A 246 1.99 17.30 14.61
C MET A 246 3.32 17.66 15.30
N ILE A 247 4.41 16.99 14.94
CA ILE A 247 5.77 17.29 15.40
C ILE A 247 6.49 18.13 14.35
N ASP A 248 7.03 19.29 14.72
CA ASP A 248 7.68 20.23 13.79
C ASP A 248 8.82 19.61 12.99
N ALA A 249 9.59 18.70 13.57
CA ALA A 249 10.64 17.98 12.85
C ALA A 249 10.11 17.17 11.65
N HIS A 250 8.83 16.77 11.66
CA HIS A 250 8.18 16.05 10.57
C HIS A 250 7.58 16.98 9.49
N ALA A 251 7.51 18.30 9.71
CA ALA A 251 7.04 19.24 8.70
C ALA A 251 7.84 19.15 7.39
N GLN A 252 9.09 18.69 7.44
CA GLN A 252 9.94 18.46 6.28
C GLN A 252 9.39 17.44 5.26
N TYR A 253 8.40 16.64 5.62
CA TYR A 253 7.75 15.63 4.78
C TYR A 253 6.45 16.15 4.13
N PHE A 254 6.09 17.38 4.38
CA PHE A 254 4.85 18.01 3.92
C PHE A 254 5.14 19.19 3.00
N ASN A 255 4.12 19.60 2.26
CA ASN A 255 4.26 20.62 1.22
C ASN A 255 4.81 21.95 1.73
N ASN A 256 4.28 22.40 2.89
CA ASN A 256 4.74 23.64 3.52
C ASN A 256 4.64 23.54 5.05
N ALA A 257 5.76 23.80 5.72
CA ALA A 257 5.86 23.68 7.18
C ALA A 257 4.87 24.58 7.94
N ASP A 258 4.52 25.72 7.38
CA ASP A 258 3.68 26.74 8.04
C ASP A 258 2.22 26.68 7.62
N THR A 259 1.96 26.34 6.34
CA THR A 259 0.61 26.46 5.76
C THR A 259 0.02 25.17 5.24
N ASP A 260 0.80 24.09 5.08
CA ASP A 260 0.31 22.84 4.52
C ASP A 260 1.05 21.62 5.04
N ARG A 261 0.61 21.12 6.17
CA ARG A 261 1.03 19.83 6.74
C ARG A 261 -0.04 18.75 6.56
N LEU A 262 -0.94 18.94 5.59
CA LEU A 262 -1.92 17.96 5.14
C LEU A 262 -1.38 17.15 3.97
N HIS A 263 -0.79 17.83 2.97
CA HIS A 263 -0.33 17.20 1.75
C HIS A 263 1.16 16.84 1.87
N PRO A 264 1.52 15.54 1.75
CA PRO A 264 2.92 15.14 1.69
C PRO A 264 3.63 15.76 0.48
N ASN A 265 4.91 16.14 0.66
CA ASN A 265 5.82 16.47 -0.43
C ASN A 265 6.49 15.20 -0.98
N ASP A 266 7.46 15.33 -1.89
CA ASP A 266 8.18 14.19 -2.49
C ASP A 266 8.77 13.23 -1.44
N LYS A 267 9.34 13.74 -0.34
CA LYS A 267 9.88 12.93 0.76
C LYS A 267 8.78 12.19 1.54
N GLY A 268 7.63 12.83 1.74
CA GLY A 268 6.48 12.22 2.37
C GLY A 268 5.89 11.10 1.51
N HIS A 269 5.75 11.35 0.21
CA HIS A 269 5.31 10.34 -0.75
C HIS A 269 6.32 9.18 -0.88
N GLU A 270 7.62 9.43 -0.77
CA GLU A 270 8.63 8.36 -0.74
C GLU A 270 8.45 7.44 0.48
N ARG A 271 8.13 7.99 1.67
CA ARG A 271 7.81 7.16 2.84
C ARG A 271 6.57 6.29 2.60
N MET A 272 5.49 6.87 2.07
CA MET A 272 4.29 6.12 1.72
C MET A 272 4.60 5.00 0.72
N ALA A 273 5.35 5.31 -0.34
CA ALA A 273 5.70 4.34 -1.37
C ALA A 273 6.56 3.19 -0.83
N LYS A 274 7.55 3.47 0.02
CA LYS A 274 8.37 2.45 0.69
C LYS A 274 7.52 1.54 1.56
N THR A 275 6.64 2.11 2.37
CA THR A 275 5.71 1.35 3.20
C THR A 275 4.84 0.43 2.34
N LEU A 276 4.23 0.96 1.28
CA LEU A 276 3.40 0.20 0.37
C LEU A 276 4.17 -0.90 -0.34
N MET A 277 5.38 -0.62 -0.82
CA MET A 277 6.23 -1.61 -1.49
C MET A 277 6.46 -2.84 -0.61
N TYR A 278 6.73 -2.66 0.68
CA TYR A 278 6.94 -3.79 1.59
C TYR A 278 5.63 -4.47 2.02
N GLN A 279 4.57 -3.72 2.27
CA GLN A 279 3.28 -4.30 2.69
C GLN A 279 2.58 -5.04 1.55
N LEU A 280 2.70 -4.59 0.31
CA LEU A 280 2.16 -5.26 -0.86
C LEU A 280 2.81 -6.63 -1.15
N LEU A 281 3.98 -6.93 -0.56
CA LEU A 281 4.59 -8.27 -0.63
C LEU A 281 3.70 -9.36 -0.03
N THR A 282 2.87 -9.03 0.93
CA THR A 282 1.99 -9.98 1.64
C THR A 282 0.65 -10.18 0.96
N LEU A 283 0.37 -9.44 -0.11
CA LEU A 283 -0.90 -9.46 -0.82
C LEU A 283 -0.71 -9.89 -2.27
N PRO A 284 -1.53 -10.82 -2.79
CA PRO A 284 -1.54 -11.11 -4.22
C PRO A 284 -2.04 -9.88 -5.00
N CYS A 285 -1.51 -9.67 -6.18
CA CYS A 285 -2.06 -8.69 -7.13
C CYS A 285 -2.93 -9.43 -8.15
N GLY A 286 -4.17 -9.59 -7.81
CA GLY A 286 -5.15 -10.39 -8.55
C GLY A 286 -5.41 -11.74 -7.87
N LEU A 287 -6.62 -12.16 -7.96
CA LEU A 287 -7.16 -13.38 -7.34
C LEU A 287 -7.38 -14.46 -8.41
#